data_db57b5bdcc72d0d76d48800ff39192f0
#
_entry.id   db57b5bdcc72d0d76d48800ff39192f0
#
_cell.length_a   1.000
_cell.length_b   1.000
_cell.length_c   1.000
_cell.angle_alpha   90.00
_cell.angle_beta   90.00
_cell.angle_gamma   90.00
#
_symmetry.space_group_name_H-M   'P 1'
#
loop_
_entity.id
_entity.type
_entity.pdbx_description
1 polymer ?
#
loop_
_entity_poly.entity_id
_entity_poly.type
_entity_poly.pdbx_seq_one_letter_code
_entity_poly.pdbx_strand_id
1 'polypeptide(L)'
;MKLITEQNNDIEVLTEEKDGKKSTYIKGVFLQTEITNRNGRMYKFDTMNREVSKYNEEFVNRGRALGELGHPEGPTLNLDRVSHKIVELYPEGTNFIGKAKLMETPMGKIAKSLLEEGVQLGVSSRGLGSIKKEGSCSVVADDFILSTAADIVADPSAPDAFVEGIYEGREWVTVDGKVKERTIEEIKAAIDNAPNPQELQERKISAFAAFLRSI
;
A
#
# COMPACT_ATOMS: atom_id res chain seq x y z
N MET A 1 -12.66 -5.89 -1.35
CA MET A 1 -11.33 -5.42 -1.83
C MET A 1 -10.28 -5.92 -0.85
N LYS A 2 -9.17 -6.40 -1.36
CA LYS A 2 -8.02 -6.84 -0.54
C LYS A 2 -7.01 -5.69 -0.42
N LEU A 3 -6.29 -5.61 0.69
CA LEU A 3 -5.13 -4.73 0.79
C LEU A 3 -4.00 -5.35 -0.04
N ILE A 4 -3.43 -4.57 -0.94
CA ILE A 4 -2.34 -4.97 -1.83
C ILE A 4 -1.13 -4.11 -1.49
N THR A 5 -0.01 -4.74 -1.20
CA THR A 5 1.26 -4.08 -0.89
C THR A 5 2.33 -4.53 -1.86
N GLU A 6 3.19 -3.61 -2.26
CA GLU A 6 4.29 -3.80 -3.20
C GLU A 6 5.57 -3.20 -2.65
N GLN A 7 6.69 -3.84 -2.90
CA GLN A 7 7.99 -3.41 -2.36
C GLN A 7 9.03 -3.24 -3.47
N ASN A 8 9.82 -2.18 -3.37
CA ASN A 8 10.94 -1.89 -4.25
C ASN A 8 12.16 -1.44 -3.43
N ASN A 9 13.34 -1.95 -3.79
CA ASN A 9 14.59 -1.74 -3.04
C ASN A 9 15.58 -0.80 -3.76
N ASP A 10 15.28 -0.39 -4.99
CA ASP A 10 16.16 0.50 -5.78
C ASP A 10 15.91 1.97 -5.43
N ILE A 11 16.44 2.39 -4.28
CA ILE A 11 16.27 3.75 -3.77
C ILE A 11 17.60 4.46 -3.65
N GLU A 12 17.68 5.67 -4.18
CA GLU A 12 18.79 6.59 -4.00
C GLU A 12 18.52 7.57 -2.87
N VAL A 13 19.54 7.85 -2.06
CA VAL A 13 19.48 8.88 -1.02
C VAL A 13 20.11 10.15 -1.53
N LEU A 14 19.36 11.24 -1.54
CA LEU A 14 19.81 12.56 -1.99
C LEU A 14 19.77 13.55 -0.83
N THR A 15 20.83 14.36 -0.68
CA THR A 15 20.84 15.49 0.25
C THR A 15 20.86 16.78 -0.56
N GLU A 16 19.86 17.62 -0.37
CA GLU A 16 19.76 18.92 -1.03
C GLU A 16 19.87 20.03 0.01
N GLU A 17 20.63 21.06 -0.30
CA GLU A 17 20.74 22.27 0.51
C GLU A 17 20.03 23.44 -0.21
N LYS A 18 19.05 24.02 0.48
CA LYS A 18 18.34 25.21 0.01
C LYS A 18 18.24 26.20 1.16
N ASP A 19 18.67 27.44 0.92
CA ASP A 19 18.63 28.53 1.91
C ASP A 19 19.34 28.16 3.25
N GLY A 20 20.47 27.43 3.17
CA GLY A 20 21.22 26.97 4.35
C GLY A 20 20.57 25.82 5.11
N LYS A 21 19.44 25.29 4.64
CA LYS A 21 18.74 24.16 5.27
C LYS A 21 18.94 22.87 4.48
N LYS A 22 19.65 21.91 5.07
CA LYS A 22 19.82 20.57 4.48
C LYS A 22 18.53 19.77 4.60
N SER A 23 18.11 19.18 3.50
CA SER A 23 16.96 18.26 3.44
C SER A 23 17.40 16.96 2.80
N THR A 24 17.03 15.84 3.41
CA THR A 24 17.32 14.49 2.89
C THR A 24 16.10 13.97 2.13
N TYR A 25 16.34 13.41 0.98
CA TYR A 25 15.33 12.80 0.12
C TYR A 25 15.71 11.36 -0.19
N ILE A 26 14.70 10.57 -0.47
CA ILE A 26 14.84 9.28 -1.13
C ILE A 26 14.24 9.40 -2.54
N LYS A 27 14.89 8.77 -3.52
CA LYS A 27 14.42 8.73 -4.91
C LYS A 27 14.65 7.34 -5.48
N GLY A 28 13.77 6.89 -6.36
CA GLY A 28 13.89 5.62 -7.05
C GLY A 28 12.57 5.17 -7.64
N VAL A 29 12.50 3.92 -8.02
CA VAL A 29 11.28 3.29 -8.52
C VAL A 29 10.36 3.02 -7.33
N PHE A 30 9.23 3.72 -7.25
CA PHE A 30 8.23 3.49 -6.20
C PHE A 30 7.20 2.44 -6.58
N LEU A 31 6.82 2.37 -7.87
CA LEU A 31 5.83 1.42 -8.38
C LEU A 31 6.33 0.82 -9.70
N GLN A 32 6.02 -0.46 -9.94
CA GLN A 32 6.36 -1.16 -11.20
C GLN A 32 5.11 -1.81 -11.79
N THR A 33 5.05 -1.83 -13.11
CA THR A 33 3.94 -2.42 -13.87
C THR A 33 4.46 -3.37 -14.96
N GLU A 34 3.57 -4.17 -15.53
CA GLU A 34 3.82 -5.11 -16.64
C GLU A 34 4.86 -6.21 -16.33
N ILE A 35 5.29 -6.32 -15.07
CA ILE A 35 6.16 -7.39 -14.59
C ILE A 35 5.53 -8.08 -13.38
N THR A 36 5.78 -9.37 -13.23
CA THR A 36 5.37 -10.12 -12.04
C THR A 36 6.34 -9.81 -10.91
N ASN A 37 5.83 -9.23 -9.82
CA ASN A 37 6.59 -8.90 -8.64
C ASN A 37 6.94 -10.14 -7.79
N ARG A 38 7.67 -9.95 -6.67
CA ARG A 38 8.06 -11.03 -5.74
C ARG A 38 6.85 -11.72 -5.09
N ASN A 39 5.70 -11.05 -5.02
CA ASN A 39 4.44 -11.60 -4.48
C ASN A 39 3.60 -12.34 -5.54
N GLY A 40 4.15 -12.59 -6.75
CA GLY A 40 3.45 -13.24 -7.85
C GLY A 40 2.33 -12.38 -8.47
N ARG A 41 2.37 -11.07 -8.28
CA ARG A 41 1.35 -10.12 -8.78
C ARG A 41 1.90 -9.26 -9.90
N MET A 42 1.02 -8.87 -10.80
CA MET A 42 1.30 -7.93 -11.89
C MET A 42 0.26 -6.81 -11.89
N TYR A 43 0.72 -5.59 -12.11
CA TYR A 43 -0.12 -4.42 -12.31
C TYR A 43 -0.10 -4.03 -13.77
N LYS A 44 -1.25 -3.72 -14.35
CA LYS A 44 -1.34 -3.16 -15.69
C LYS A 44 -0.96 -1.67 -15.65
N PHE A 45 -0.20 -1.22 -16.65
CA PHE A 45 0.26 0.17 -16.72
C PHE A 45 -0.90 1.16 -16.69
N ASP A 46 -1.95 0.94 -17.49
CA ASP A 46 -3.09 1.85 -17.56
C ASP A 46 -3.81 2.01 -16.22
N THR A 47 -4.00 0.89 -15.50
CA THR A 47 -4.61 0.90 -14.16
C THR A 47 -3.76 1.70 -13.18
N MET A 48 -2.45 1.46 -13.15
CA MET A 48 -1.55 2.17 -12.24
C MET A 48 -1.40 3.65 -12.63
N ASN A 49 -1.29 3.96 -13.92
CA ASN A 49 -1.14 5.34 -14.40
C ASN A 49 -2.38 6.19 -14.08
N ARG A 50 -3.57 5.63 -14.19
CA ARG A 50 -4.80 6.29 -13.76
C ARG A 50 -4.76 6.62 -12.26
N GLU A 51 -4.38 5.65 -11.43
CA GLU A 51 -4.33 5.85 -9.97
C GLU A 51 -3.22 6.79 -9.54
N VAL A 52 -2.05 6.75 -10.19
CA VAL A 52 -0.95 7.71 -9.95
C VAL A 52 -1.36 9.12 -10.34
N SER A 53 -2.05 9.31 -11.46
CA SER A 53 -2.56 10.62 -11.88
C SER A 53 -3.52 11.20 -10.84
N LYS A 54 -4.46 10.39 -10.37
CA LYS A 54 -5.41 10.75 -9.32
C LYS A 54 -4.69 11.03 -7.99
N TYR A 55 -3.74 10.20 -7.60
CA TYR A 55 -2.95 10.38 -6.38
C TYR A 55 -2.13 11.69 -6.42
N ASN A 56 -1.57 12.04 -7.58
CA ASN A 56 -0.87 13.31 -7.77
C ASN A 56 -1.81 14.51 -7.57
N GLU A 57 -2.99 14.49 -8.17
CA GLU A 57 -3.96 15.58 -8.04
C GLU A 57 -4.48 15.74 -6.61
N GLU A 58 -4.80 14.63 -5.96
CA GLU A 58 -5.45 14.65 -4.64
C GLU A 58 -4.45 14.84 -3.48
N PHE A 59 -3.23 14.34 -3.62
CA PHE A 59 -2.26 14.28 -2.52
C PHE A 59 -0.93 15.00 -2.81
N VAL A 60 -0.22 14.64 -3.89
CA VAL A 60 1.13 15.18 -4.14
C VAL A 60 1.08 16.68 -4.37
N ASN A 61 0.25 17.14 -5.33
CA ASN A 61 0.12 18.55 -5.69
C ASN A 61 -0.43 19.42 -4.54
N ARG A 62 -1.11 18.78 -3.59
CA ARG A 62 -1.65 19.45 -2.38
C ARG A 62 -0.71 19.35 -1.18
N GLY A 63 0.48 18.76 -1.34
CA GLY A 63 1.46 18.57 -0.27
C GLY A 63 0.99 17.62 0.85
N ARG A 64 0.08 16.68 0.54
CA ARG A 64 -0.56 15.75 1.49
C ARG A 64 -0.16 14.28 1.27
N ALA A 65 0.70 13.98 0.31
CA ALA A 65 1.19 12.64 0.01
C ALA A 65 2.21 12.20 1.09
N LEU A 66 1.71 11.66 2.19
CA LEU A 66 2.52 11.18 3.31
C LEU A 66 2.74 9.68 3.23
N GLY A 67 3.87 9.20 3.76
CA GLY A 67 4.17 7.78 3.93
C GLY A 67 4.72 7.50 5.33
N GLU A 68 4.62 6.24 5.75
CA GLU A 68 4.97 5.78 7.08
C GLU A 68 6.32 5.04 7.11
N LEU A 69 6.89 4.89 8.29
CA LEU A 69 7.98 3.96 8.55
C LEU A 69 7.39 2.62 8.99
N GLY A 70 7.68 1.59 8.20
CA GLY A 70 7.09 0.26 8.33
C GLY A 70 5.67 0.22 7.74
N HIS A 71 5.19 -0.99 7.44
CA HIS A 71 3.81 -1.20 6.99
C HIS A 71 2.85 -1.15 8.18
N PRO A 72 1.80 -0.31 8.15
CA PRO A 72 0.69 -0.43 9.06
C PRO A 72 -0.22 -1.60 8.67
N GLU A 73 -1.05 -2.04 9.60
CA GLU A 73 -2.02 -3.11 9.39
C GLU A 73 -3.23 -2.72 8.53
N GLY A 74 -3.23 -1.56 7.88
CA GLY A 74 -4.38 -1.09 7.12
C GLY A 74 -4.07 -0.04 6.06
N PRO A 75 -5.08 0.35 5.24
CA PRO A 75 -4.90 1.34 4.20
C PRO A 75 -4.87 2.77 4.76
N THR A 76 -5.25 2.96 6.01
CA THR A 76 -5.34 4.28 6.64
C THR A 76 -3.97 4.74 7.12
N LEU A 77 -3.65 6.02 6.89
CA LEU A 77 -2.42 6.64 7.34
C LEU A 77 -2.48 6.98 8.83
N ASN A 78 -1.44 6.60 9.59
CA ASN A 78 -1.25 6.97 10.99
C ASN A 78 -0.26 8.12 11.09
N LEU A 79 -0.70 9.28 11.54
CA LEU A 79 0.13 10.49 11.59
C LEU A 79 1.33 10.39 12.55
N ASP A 80 1.24 9.57 13.59
CA ASP A 80 2.32 9.28 14.52
C ASP A 80 3.44 8.42 13.91
N ARG A 81 3.17 7.72 12.79
CA ARG A 81 4.13 6.88 12.07
C ARG A 81 4.71 7.54 10.81
N VAL A 82 4.25 8.75 10.47
CA VAL A 82 4.71 9.45 9.27
C VAL A 82 6.20 9.72 9.33
N SER A 83 6.92 9.26 8.31
CA SER A 83 8.37 9.41 8.15
C SER A 83 8.75 10.34 7.00
N HIS A 84 7.94 10.44 5.96
CA HIS A 84 8.28 11.19 4.76
C HIS A 84 7.06 11.76 4.05
N LYS A 85 7.34 12.67 3.13
CA LYS A 85 6.36 13.28 2.23
C LYS A 85 6.81 13.09 0.79
N ILE A 86 5.99 12.44 -0.04
CA ILE A 86 6.22 12.31 -1.48
C ILE A 86 6.04 13.67 -2.13
N VAL A 87 7.03 14.09 -2.92
CA VAL A 87 7.06 15.40 -3.57
C VAL A 87 6.99 15.30 -5.08
N GLU A 88 7.38 14.15 -5.64
CA GLU A 88 7.28 13.85 -7.07
C GLU A 88 6.88 12.38 -7.25
N LEU A 89 6.04 12.11 -8.24
CA LEU A 89 5.67 10.75 -8.66
C LEU A 89 5.24 10.82 -10.14
N TYR A 90 6.01 10.19 -11.03
CA TYR A 90 5.78 10.26 -12.48
C TYR A 90 6.14 8.96 -13.19
N PRO A 91 5.51 8.64 -14.33
CA PRO A 91 5.84 7.44 -15.09
C PRO A 91 7.16 7.60 -15.86
N GLU A 92 7.95 6.49 -15.91
CA GLU A 92 9.14 6.34 -16.72
C GLU A 92 9.18 4.90 -17.27
N GLY A 93 8.87 4.73 -18.55
CA GLY A 93 8.65 3.40 -19.13
C GLY A 93 7.50 2.68 -18.46
N THR A 94 7.75 1.49 -17.92
CA THR A 94 6.79 0.70 -17.15
C THR A 94 6.89 0.93 -15.64
N ASN A 95 7.78 1.82 -15.21
CA ASN A 95 7.99 2.17 -13.81
C ASN A 95 7.34 3.51 -13.46
N PHE A 96 7.17 3.76 -12.18
CA PHE A 96 6.81 5.07 -11.64
C PHE A 96 7.91 5.50 -10.67
N ILE A 97 8.61 6.56 -11.07
CA ILE A 97 9.69 7.14 -10.28
C ILE A 97 9.09 8.08 -9.24
N GLY A 98 9.51 7.91 -8.01
CA GLY A 98 9.10 8.74 -6.89
C GLY A 98 10.27 9.46 -6.26
N LYS A 99 10.02 10.65 -5.71
CA LYS A 99 10.92 11.38 -4.82
C LYS A 99 10.18 11.75 -3.56
N ALA A 100 10.75 11.46 -2.40
CA ALA A 100 10.13 11.79 -1.11
C ALA A 100 11.12 12.47 -0.18
N LYS A 101 10.66 13.51 0.50
CA LYS A 101 11.42 14.22 1.51
C LYS A 101 11.26 13.55 2.87
N LEU A 102 12.37 13.17 3.52
CA LEU A 102 12.34 12.73 4.91
C LEU A 102 11.96 13.90 5.82
N MET A 103 11.03 13.66 6.72
CA MET A 103 10.49 14.67 7.61
C MET A 103 11.20 14.66 8.98
N GLU A 104 11.16 15.78 9.69
CA GLU A 104 11.71 15.91 11.06
C GLU A 104 10.78 15.30 12.14
N THR A 105 9.88 14.37 11.74
CA THR A 105 9.08 13.56 12.65
C THR A 105 9.94 12.51 13.34
N PRO A 106 9.51 11.91 14.46
CA PRO A 106 10.26 10.83 15.10
C PRO A 106 10.62 9.69 14.13
N MET A 107 9.66 9.24 13.32
CA MET A 107 9.87 8.16 12.35
C MET A 107 10.75 8.59 11.16
N GLY A 108 10.65 9.84 10.73
CA GLY A 108 11.52 10.40 9.69
C GLY A 108 12.98 10.50 10.15
N LYS A 109 13.21 10.85 11.40
CA LYS A 109 14.57 10.87 12.00
C LYS A 109 15.17 9.48 12.09
N ILE A 110 14.37 8.47 12.47
CA ILE A 110 14.82 7.08 12.49
C ILE A 110 15.20 6.63 11.08
N ALA A 111 14.34 6.84 10.08
CA ALA A 111 14.61 6.49 8.70
C ALA A 111 15.88 7.18 8.18
N LYS A 112 16.05 8.47 8.47
CA LYS A 112 17.22 9.25 8.10
C LYS A 112 18.50 8.70 8.72
N SER A 113 18.49 8.42 10.02
CA SER A 113 19.65 7.85 10.74
C SER A 113 20.05 6.49 10.17
N LEU A 114 19.08 5.61 9.88
CA LEU A 114 19.36 4.31 9.27
C LEU A 114 20.03 4.47 7.89
N LEU A 115 19.55 5.38 7.05
CA LEU A 115 20.13 5.65 5.74
C LEU A 115 21.54 6.26 5.83
N GLU A 116 21.76 7.17 6.77
CA GLU A 116 23.09 7.78 7.02
C GLU A 116 24.11 6.75 7.52
N GLU A 117 23.69 5.72 8.25
CA GLU A 117 24.52 4.58 8.66
C GLU A 117 24.67 3.50 7.56
N GLY A 118 24.14 3.74 6.35
CA GLY A 118 24.28 2.84 5.20
C GLY A 118 23.31 1.66 5.18
N VAL A 119 22.25 1.70 6.01
CA VAL A 119 21.20 0.68 5.96
C VAL A 119 20.41 0.85 4.67
N GLN A 120 20.30 -0.22 3.90
CA GLN A 120 19.41 -0.25 2.72
C GLN A 120 17.95 -0.35 3.17
N LEU A 121 17.16 0.67 2.83
CA LEU A 121 15.72 0.67 3.05
C LEU A 121 15.01 0.60 1.70
N GLY A 122 13.88 -0.11 1.67
CA GLY A 122 13.01 -0.18 0.51
C GLY A 122 11.79 0.74 0.64
N VAL A 123 11.00 0.81 -0.42
CA VAL A 123 9.66 1.39 -0.37
C VAL A 123 8.61 0.38 -0.81
N SER A 124 7.42 0.52 -0.26
CA SER A 124 6.31 -0.35 -0.56
C SER A 124 5.02 0.45 -0.66
N SER A 125 4.26 0.24 -1.72
CA SER A 125 2.96 0.88 -1.89
C SER A 125 1.85 0.12 -1.16
N ARG A 126 0.78 0.82 -0.84
CA ARG A 126 -0.48 0.26 -0.33
C ARG A 126 -1.64 0.65 -1.23
N GLY A 127 -2.50 -0.29 -1.52
CA GLY A 127 -3.72 -0.07 -2.26
C GLY A 127 -4.81 -1.07 -1.91
N LEU A 128 -5.99 -0.83 -2.41
CA LEU A 128 -7.15 -1.70 -2.29
C LEU A 128 -7.59 -2.12 -3.68
N GLY A 129 -7.89 -3.39 -3.87
CA GLY A 129 -8.34 -3.89 -5.17
C GLY A 129 -8.66 -5.37 -5.15
N SER A 130 -9.15 -5.85 -6.27
CA SER A 130 -9.35 -7.28 -6.53
C SER A 130 -8.17 -7.85 -7.29
N ILE A 131 -7.97 -9.16 -7.17
CA ILE A 131 -6.92 -9.89 -7.87
C ILE A 131 -7.59 -10.96 -8.74
N LYS A 132 -7.21 -11.05 -9.99
CA LYS A 132 -7.64 -12.07 -10.95
C LYS A 132 -6.48 -12.97 -11.29
N LYS A 133 -6.71 -14.29 -11.37
CA LYS A 133 -5.71 -15.22 -11.89
C LYS A 133 -5.73 -15.21 -13.41
N GLU A 134 -4.59 -14.94 -14.03
CA GLU A 134 -4.37 -15.05 -15.48
C GLU A 134 -3.18 -15.99 -15.70
N GLY A 135 -3.47 -17.27 -15.92
CA GLY A 135 -2.45 -18.32 -16.04
C GLY A 135 -1.72 -18.54 -14.70
N SER A 136 -0.40 -18.40 -14.70
CA SER A 136 0.46 -18.53 -13.51
C SER A 136 0.62 -17.22 -12.73
N CYS A 137 0.11 -16.09 -13.25
CA CYS A 137 0.24 -14.77 -12.66
C CYS A 137 -1.07 -14.33 -12.00
N SER A 138 -0.96 -13.56 -10.92
CA SER A 138 -2.07 -12.88 -10.28
C SER A 138 -2.11 -11.41 -10.73
N VAL A 139 -3.10 -11.04 -11.55
CA VAL A 139 -3.21 -9.67 -12.08
C VAL A 139 -4.12 -8.85 -11.19
N VAL A 140 -3.64 -7.66 -10.80
CA VAL A 140 -4.45 -6.67 -10.08
C VAL A 140 -5.50 -6.09 -11.02
N ALA A 141 -6.76 -6.11 -10.60
CA ALA A 141 -7.88 -5.71 -11.43
C ALA A 141 -8.03 -4.17 -11.53
N ASP A 142 -8.91 -3.73 -12.44
CA ASP A 142 -9.13 -2.31 -12.73
C ASP A 142 -9.85 -1.54 -11.60
N ASP A 143 -10.35 -2.24 -10.58
CA ASP A 143 -10.92 -1.65 -9.35
C ASP A 143 -9.85 -1.23 -8.34
N PHE A 144 -8.56 -1.34 -8.69
CA PHE A 144 -7.46 -0.93 -7.85
C PHE A 144 -7.54 0.56 -7.50
N ILE A 145 -7.28 0.87 -6.23
CA ILE A 145 -7.21 2.23 -5.67
C ILE A 145 -5.88 2.35 -4.93
N LEU A 146 -5.05 3.30 -5.33
CA LEU A 146 -3.78 3.59 -4.67
C LEU A 146 -4.02 4.41 -3.39
N SER A 147 -3.71 3.82 -2.24
CA SER A 147 -3.89 4.43 -0.92
C SER A 147 -2.66 5.23 -0.49
N THR A 148 -1.48 4.61 -0.64
CA THR A 148 -0.17 5.22 -0.34
C THR A 148 0.83 4.76 -1.39
N ALA A 149 1.49 5.70 -2.06
CA ALA A 149 2.42 5.35 -3.12
C ALA A 149 3.75 4.78 -2.60
N ALA A 150 4.15 5.11 -1.37
CA ALA A 150 5.32 4.53 -0.72
C ALA A 150 5.23 4.63 0.80
N ASP A 151 5.52 3.55 1.50
CA ASP A 151 5.97 3.51 2.89
C ASP A 151 7.43 3.07 2.91
N ILE A 152 8.23 3.58 3.83
CA ILE A 152 9.62 3.12 4.00
C ILE A 152 9.61 1.83 4.81
N VAL A 153 10.24 0.78 4.26
CA VAL A 153 10.30 -0.54 4.88
C VAL A 153 11.75 -1.04 4.94
N ALA A 154 12.07 -1.89 5.94
CA ALA A 154 13.34 -2.57 5.96
C ALA A 154 13.45 -3.52 4.78
N ASP A 155 14.64 -3.70 4.22
CA ASP A 155 14.88 -4.70 3.18
C ASP A 155 14.58 -6.10 3.75
N PRO A 156 13.57 -6.81 3.25
CA PRO A 156 13.35 -8.18 3.66
C PRO A 156 14.34 -9.07 2.90
N SER A 157 15.50 -9.28 3.48
CA SER A 157 16.36 -10.39 3.11
C SER A 157 15.72 -11.76 3.41
N ALA A 158 14.56 -11.76 4.06
CA ALA A 158 13.72 -12.93 4.29
C ALA A 158 12.45 -12.84 3.41
N PRO A 159 12.37 -13.57 2.27
CA PRO A 159 11.25 -13.52 1.34
C PRO A 159 9.91 -13.93 1.95
N ASP A 160 9.93 -14.69 3.04
CA ASP A 160 8.75 -15.35 3.60
C ASP A 160 8.19 -14.63 4.84
N ALA A 161 8.80 -13.52 5.29
CA ALA A 161 8.43 -12.90 6.57
C ALA A 161 7.33 -11.84 6.46
N PHE A 162 6.86 -11.47 5.25
CA PHE A 162 6.00 -10.31 5.09
C PHE A 162 4.74 -10.58 4.29
N VAL A 163 3.60 -10.41 4.93
CA VAL A 163 2.32 -9.93 4.41
C VAL A 163 1.32 -10.99 3.96
N GLU A 164 1.68 -12.17 3.50
CA GLU A 164 0.65 -13.14 3.12
C GLU A 164 -0.18 -13.64 4.32
N GLY A 165 0.42 -13.80 5.49
CA GLY A 165 -0.27 -14.31 6.67
C GLY A 165 -1.11 -13.29 7.45
N ILE A 166 -0.82 -11.99 7.36
CA ILE A 166 -1.49 -10.97 8.19
C ILE A 166 -2.77 -10.45 7.53
N TYR A 167 -2.86 -10.47 6.19
CA TYR A 167 -3.97 -9.87 5.45
C TYR A 167 -4.95 -10.88 4.82
N GLU A 168 -4.65 -12.16 4.79
CA GLU A 168 -5.55 -13.19 4.25
C GLU A 168 -6.88 -13.33 5.02
N GLY A 169 -6.91 -12.87 6.27
CA GLY A 169 -8.09 -12.89 7.13
C GLY A 169 -8.92 -11.62 7.16
N ARG A 170 -8.55 -10.57 6.42
CA ARG A 170 -9.16 -9.24 6.55
C ARG A 170 -9.80 -8.77 5.26
N GLU A 171 -11.03 -8.29 5.33
CA GLU A 171 -11.76 -7.68 4.24
C GLU A 171 -12.03 -6.20 4.55
N TRP A 172 -11.81 -5.34 3.55
CA TRP A 172 -12.08 -3.91 3.66
C TRP A 172 -13.35 -3.57 2.90
N VAL A 173 -14.29 -2.94 3.58
CA VAL A 173 -15.56 -2.49 2.99
C VAL A 173 -15.71 -0.99 3.14
N THR A 174 -16.25 -0.34 2.11
CA THR A 174 -16.59 1.07 2.19
C THR A 174 -18.02 1.21 2.70
N VAL A 175 -18.19 1.86 3.85
CA VAL A 175 -19.49 2.18 4.44
C VAL A 175 -19.54 3.69 4.65
N ASP A 176 -20.53 4.36 4.09
CA ASP A 176 -20.72 5.82 4.16
C ASP A 176 -19.44 6.62 3.75
N GLY A 177 -18.77 6.18 2.69
CA GLY A 177 -17.54 6.81 2.20
C GLY A 177 -16.31 6.61 3.08
N LYS A 178 -16.40 5.78 4.13
CA LYS A 178 -15.27 5.42 5.00
C LYS A 178 -14.92 3.95 4.82
N VAL A 179 -13.63 3.67 4.71
CA VAL A 179 -13.09 2.31 4.65
C VAL A 179 -13.10 1.72 6.06
N LYS A 180 -13.78 0.57 6.24
CA LYS A 180 -13.82 -0.19 7.49
C LYS A 180 -13.25 -1.58 7.27
N GLU A 181 -12.46 -2.06 8.22
CA GLU A 181 -11.95 -3.42 8.27
C GLU A 181 -13.04 -4.38 8.77
N ARG A 182 -13.09 -5.57 8.13
CA ARG A 182 -13.86 -6.72 8.63
C ARG A 182 -12.95 -7.93 8.73
N THR A 183 -12.84 -8.50 9.88
CA THR A 183 -12.13 -9.77 10.09
C THR A 183 -13.03 -10.97 9.77
N ILE A 184 -12.44 -12.09 9.34
CA ILE A 184 -13.19 -13.34 9.14
C ILE A 184 -13.89 -13.76 10.44
N GLU A 185 -13.27 -13.48 11.59
CA GLU A 185 -13.85 -13.77 12.91
C GLU A 185 -15.11 -12.95 13.18
N GLU A 186 -15.16 -11.66 12.80
CA GLU A 186 -16.37 -10.85 12.91
C GLU A 186 -17.48 -11.32 11.97
N ILE A 187 -17.13 -11.74 10.75
CA ILE A 187 -18.08 -12.33 9.80
C ILE A 187 -18.62 -13.65 10.36
N LYS A 188 -17.75 -14.50 10.92
CA LYS A 188 -18.13 -15.75 11.56
C LYS A 188 -19.02 -15.51 12.78
N ALA A 189 -18.62 -14.61 13.67
CA ALA A 189 -19.43 -14.20 14.82
C ALA A 189 -20.79 -13.63 14.41
N ALA A 190 -20.84 -12.84 13.34
CA ALA A 190 -22.10 -12.31 12.81
C ALA A 190 -23.02 -13.41 12.25
N ILE A 191 -22.46 -14.50 11.68
CA ILE A 191 -23.22 -15.67 11.24
C ILE A 191 -23.72 -16.47 12.45
N ASP A 192 -22.83 -16.76 13.39
CA ASP A 192 -23.12 -17.62 14.55
C ASP A 192 -24.16 -16.97 15.51
N ASN A 193 -24.18 -15.63 15.58
CA ASN A 193 -25.13 -14.86 16.39
C ASN A 193 -26.38 -14.41 15.63
N ALA A 194 -26.76 -15.06 14.53
CA ALA A 194 -27.98 -14.74 13.81
C ALA A 194 -29.23 -15.10 14.64
N PRO A 195 -30.15 -14.16 14.89
CA PRO A 195 -31.27 -14.37 15.83
C PRO A 195 -32.36 -15.31 15.31
N ASN A 196 -32.40 -15.55 13.99
CA ASN A 196 -33.41 -16.43 13.38
C ASN A 196 -32.85 -17.09 12.10
N PRO A 197 -33.49 -18.21 11.62
CA PRO A 197 -33.03 -18.96 10.45
C PRO A 197 -33.01 -18.14 9.15
N GLN A 198 -33.87 -17.17 8.99
CA GLN A 198 -33.94 -16.35 7.78
C GLN A 198 -32.77 -15.39 7.72
N GLU A 199 -32.47 -14.71 8.80
CA GLU A 199 -31.33 -13.81 8.94
C GLU A 199 -29.97 -14.57 8.87
N LEU A 200 -29.93 -15.81 9.42
CA LEU A 200 -28.78 -16.70 9.26
C LEU A 200 -28.51 -17.02 7.79
N GLN A 201 -29.56 -17.27 6.99
CA GLN A 201 -29.43 -17.55 5.57
C GLN A 201 -28.93 -16.33 4.79
N GLU A 202 -29.45 -15.14 5.08
CA GLU A 202 -29.04 -13.87 4.46
C GLU A 202 -27.57 -13.55 4.79
N ARG A 203 -27.15 -13.73 6.04
CA ARG A 203 -25.75 -13.53 6.46
C ARG A 203 -24.79 -14.53 5.82
N LYS A 204 -25.17 -15.80 5.70
CA LYS A 204 -24.39 -16.83 4.98
C LYS A 204 -24.24 -16.50 3.50
N ILE A 205 -25.32 -16.09 2.83
CA ILE A 205 -25.28 -15.69 1.41
C ILE A 205 -24.38 -14.47 1.23
N SER A 206 -24.49 -13.47 2.11
CA SER A 206 -23.66 -12.28 2.07
C SER A 206 -22.17 -12.60 2.29
N ALA A 207 -21.86 -13.45 3.28
CA ALA A 207 -20.50 -13.90 3.56
C ALA A 207 -19.93 -14.74 2.39
N PHE A 208 -20.74 -15.63 1.79
CA PHE A 208 -20.34 -16.43 0.64
C PHE A 208 -20.15 -15.57 -0.62
N ALA A 209 -21.01 -14.58 -0.85
CA ALA A 209 -20.84 -13.64 -1.96
C ALA A 209 -19.58 -12.75 -1.78
N ALA A 210 -19.25 -12.39 -0.53
CA ALA A 210 -18.00 -11.71 -0.20
C ALA A 210 -16.78 -12.62 -0.45
N PHE A 211 -16.85 -13.88 -0.03
CA PHE A 211 -15.81 -14.87 -0.29
C PHE A 211 -15.57 -15.09 -1.78
N LEU A 212 -16.63 -15.28 -2.59
CA LEU A 212 -16.51 -15.46 -4.04
C LEU A 212 -15.90 -14.24 -4.75
N ARG A 213 -16.08 -13.04 -4.21
CA ARG A 213 -15.44 -11.82 -4.73
C ARG A 213 -13.97 -11.71 -4.30
N SER A 214 -13.55 -12.49 -3.32
CA SER A 214 -12.19 -12.46 -2.77
C SER A 214 -11.26 -13.50 -3.41
N ILE A 215 -11.79 -14.46 -4.17
CA ILE A 215 -11.05 -15.44 -4.98
C ILE A 215 -11.13 -15.09 -6.46
#